data_77fce908a87bf41686bfc0b35e71c366
#
_entry.id   77fce908a87bf41686bfc0b35e71c366
#
_cell.length_a   1.000
_cell.length_b   1.000
_cell.length_c   1.000
_cell.angle_alpha   90.00
_cell.angle_beta   90.00
_cell.angle_gamma   90.00
#
_symmetry.space_group_name_H-M   'P 1'
#
loop_
_entity.id
_entity.type
_entity.pdbx_description
1 polymer ?
#
loop_
_entity_poly.entity_id
_entity_poly.type
_entity_poly.pdbx_seq_one_letter_code
_entity_poly.pdbx_strand_id
1 'polypeptide(L)'
;MKVLKFGGTSVGSVNSMLSVKRIVEGIDDKVIVVVSALGGITDKLICTSKMAASGDDAYEKEMKEIVNRHIEMVYTVIPAGRGRELLLDLVNELLSELKDIFQGIYLIRDLSPKTSATIVSYGERLSSIIVATLIEGAVWFDSRTFIKTEKKHNKHILDSELTNRLVRETFSEIPKVSLVPGFISTDKNTGEVTNLGRGGSDYTASIIAAALDADILEIWTDVDGFMTADPRVISTAYPITELSYVEAMELCNFGAKVVYPPTIYPVCHKNIPILIKNTFNPEAPGTIVKQEADHSSKPIKGISSINDTCLITMTGLGMVGVIGVNHRIFKTLAENGISVFLVSQASSENSTSIGVRNEDAELACEVLNEEFAKEIEMGEISPMKAEGGLATVAIVGENMKHTPGIAGKLFGTLGRNGINVIACAQGASETNISFVVEGASLRKTLNVIHDSFFLSEYQVLNLFICGTGTVGASLIEQIHGQQEKLKQERGLKLHVVGIANGHKALFTRAGIDLEHFREELDEKGIPSCPQTLRDEIVGMNIFNSVFVDCTASPDIAALYKDLLSHNVSVVAANKIAASSEYDIYAELKRIARQRGVIST
;
A
#
# COMPACT_ATOMS: atom_id res chain seq x y z
N MET A 1 -15.44 -16.30 22.38
CA MET A 1 -14.06 -16.74 22.04
C MET A 1 -13.51 -15.87 20.91
N LYS A 2 -12.27 -15.42 21.01
CA LYS A 2 -11.58 -14.61 20.01
C LYS A 2 -10.44 -15.36 19.34
N VAL A 3 -10.16 -15.03 18.07
CA VAL A 3 -8.93 -15.45 17.40
C VAL A 3 -8.08 -14.20 17.16
N LEU A 4 -6.84 -14.22 17.62
CA LEU A 4 -5.87 -13.14 17.45
C LEU A 4 -4.75 -13.59 16.52
N LYS A 5 -4.36 -12.74 15.56
CA LYS A 5 -3.19 -12.99 14.74
C LYS A 5 -2.16 -11.88 14.96
N PHE A 6 -0.91 -12.27 15.22
CA PHE A 6 0.21 -11.33 15.33
C PHE A 6 1.17 -11.51 14.16
N GLY A 7 1.44 -10.42 13.43
CA GLY A 7 2.36 -10.39 12.30
C GLY A 7 3.84 -10.48 12.72
N GLY A 8 4.72 -10.66 11.76
CA GLY A 8 6.17 -10.77 12.01
C GLY A 8 6.76 -9.53 12.68
N THR A 9 6.27 -8.33 12.41
CA THR A 9 6.67 -7.09 13.11
C THR A 9 6.25 -7.10 14.57
N SER A 10 5.08 -7.69 14.87
CA SER A 10 4.55 -7.82 16.25
C SER A 10 5.33 -8.80 17.13
N VAL A 11 6.02 -9.76 16.52
CA VAL A 11 6.88 -10.73 17.24
C VAL A 11 8.37 -10.56 16.91
N GLY A 12 8.74 -9.51 16.17
CA GLY A 12 10.08 -9.29 15.62
C GLY A 12 11.11 -8.69 16.59
N SER A 13 10.69 -8.13 17.72
CA SER A 13 11.55 -7.50 18.71
C SER A 13 11.10 -7.86 20.14
N VAL A 14 11.99 -7.65 21.11
CA VAL A 14 11.70 -7.86 22.54
C VAL A 14 10.49 -7.03 22.98
N ASN A 15 10.48 -5.74 22.66
CA ASN A 15 9.41 -4.83 23.06
C ASN A 15 8.06 -5.22 22.46
N SER A 16 8.06 -5.63 21.19
CA SER A 16 6.83 -6.07 20.53
C SER A 16 6.31 -7.39 21.11
N MET A 17 7.17 -8.37 21.40
CA MET A 17 6.77 -9.60 22.07
C MET A 17 6.18 -9.37 23.46
N LEU A 18 6.76 -8.46 24.24
CA LEU A 18 6.22 -8.08 25.55
C LEU A 18 4.86 -7.35 25.42
N SER A 19 4.65 -6.63 24.32
CA SER A 19 3.34 -6.06 24.01
C SER A 19 2.32 -7.16 23.66
N VAL A 20 2.69 -8.14 22.84
CA VAL A 20 1.86 -9.32 22.57
C VAL A 20 1.47 -10.03 23.87
N LYS A 21 2.41 -10.28 24.78
CA LYS A 21 2.13 -10.86 26.09
C LYS A 21 1.06 -10.07 26.84
N ARG A 22 1.25 -8.75 26.98
CA ARG A 22 0.30 -7.88 27.71
C ARG A 22 -1.09 -7.87 27.06
N ILE A 23 -1.16 -7.85 25.72
CA ILE A 23 -2.42 -7.89 25.00
C ILE A 23 -3.17 -9.19 25.25
N VAL A 24 -2.48 -10.34 25.14
CA VAL A 24 -3.11 -11.66 25.29
C VAL A 24 -3.50 -11.93 26.74
N GLU A 25 -2.62 -11.65 27.70
CA GLU A 25 -2.90 -11.84 29.14
C GLU A 25 -3.99 -10.90 29.68
N GLY A 26 -4.22 -9.75 29.02
CA GLY A 26 -5.31 -8.83 29.33
C GLY A 26 -6.70 -9.30 28.88
N ILE A 27 -6.81 -10.43 28.16
CA ILE A 27 -8.09 -10.97 27.70
C ILE A 27 -8.64 -11.98 28.69
N ASP A 28 -9.81 -11.74 29.21
CA ASP A 28 -10.47 -12.64 30.17
C ASP A 28 -11.11 -13.87 29.51
N ASP A 29 -11.43 -13.81 28.23
CA ASP A 29 -12.07 -14.88 27.47
C ASP A 29 -11.04 -15.90 26.93
N LYS A 30 -11.54 -17.04 26.44
CA LYS A 30 -10.73 -18.02 25.70
C LYS A 30 -10.23 -17.41 24.40
N VAL A 31 -8.95 -17.56 24.10
CA VAL A 31 -8.30 -16.97 22.94
C VAL A 31 -7.41 -17.97 22.21
N ILE A 32 -7.49 -17.96 20.89
CA ILE A 32 -6.54 -18.65 20.01
C ILE A 32 -5.64 -17.60 19.38
N VAL A 33 -4.34 -17.75 19.59
CA VAL A 33 -3.31 -16.82 19.12
C VAL A 33 -2.53 -17.45 17.99
N VAL A 34 -2.57 -16.85 16.81
CA VAL A 34 -1.80 -17.26 15.64
C VAL A 34 -0.63 -16.31 15.45
N VAL A 35 0.59 -16.84 15.37
CA VAL A 35 1.79 -16.02 15.19
C VAL A 35 2.53 -16.36 13.90
N SER A 36 3.14 -15.34 13.31
CA SER A 36 4.07 -15.46 12.18
C SER A 36 5.49 -15.73 12.68
N ALA A 37 6.41 -16.03 11.77
CA ALA A 37 7.85 -16.01 12.05
C ALA A 37 8.29 -14.64 12.58
N LEU A 38 9.43 -14.57 13.26
CA LEU A 38 10.05 -13.30 13.65
C LEU A 38 10.29 -12.43 12.40
N GLY A 39 10.02 -11.13 12.50
CA GLY A 39 10.09 -10.21 11.37
C GLY A 39 11.39 -10.36 10.55
N GLY A 40 11.28 -10.59 9.25
CA GLY A 40 12.39 -10.80 8.30
C GLY A 40 13.02 -12.20 8.30
N ILE A 41 12.62 -13.10 9.20
CA ILE A 41 13.21 -14.47 9.24
C ILE A 41 12.77 -15.30 8.04
N THR A 42 11.54 -15.19 7.58
CA THR A 42 11.06 -15.95 6.41
C THR A 42 11.87 -15.62 5.18
N ASP A 43 12.11 -14.33 4.89
CA ASP A 43 12.94 -13.89 3.76
C ASP A 43 14.39 -14.36 3.92
N LYS A 44 14.90 -14.30 5.14
CA LYS A 44 16.26 -14.77 5.46
C LYS A 44 16.41 -16.27 5.24
N LEU A 45 15.45 -17.10 5.65
CA LEU A 45 15.42 -18.54 5.39
C LEU A 45 15.40 -18.85 3.89
N ILE A 46 14.59 -18.11 3.11
CA ILE A 46 14.51 -18.27 1.65
C ILE A 46 15.85 -17.88 1.00
N CYS A 47 16.44 -16.76 1.38
CA CYS A 47 17.71 -16.29 0.85
C CYS A 47 18.83 -17.31 1.15
N THR A 48 18.95 -17.73 2.41
CA THR A 48 19.96 -18.68 2.87
C THR A 48 19.82 -20.03 2.15
N SER A 49 18.59 -20.52 1.90
CA SER A 49 18.36 -21.76 1.16
C SER A 49 18.82 -21.68 -0.30
N LYS A 50 18.60 -20.55 -0.96
CA LYS A 50 19.09 -20.30 -2.32
C LYS A 50 20.62 -20.23 -2.38
N MET A 51 21.26 -19.57 -1.39
CA MET A 51 22.72 -19.54 -1.27
C MET A 51 23.29 -20.94 -1.09
N ALA A 52 22.73 -21.74 -0.19
CA ALA A 52 23.15 -23.12 -0.01
C ALA A 52 23.00 -23.94 -1.30
N ALA A 53 21.87 -23.82 -2.00
CA ALA A 53 21.62 -24.53 -3.27
C ALA A 53 22.57 -24.10 -4.40
N SER A 54 23.02 -22.83 -4.42
CA SER A 54 24.05 -22.37 -5.37
C SER A 54 25.46 -22.81 -4.99
N GLY A 55 25.66 -23.37 -3.80
CA GLY A 55 26.95 -23.78 -3.26
C GLY A 55 27.80 -22.61 -2.76
N ASP A 56 27.16 -21.54 -2.29
CA ASP A 56 27.81 -20.39 -1.68
C ASP A 56 28.00 -20.64 -0.18
N ASP A 57 29.25 -20.69 0.27
CA ASP A 57 29.62 -20.93 1.67
C ASP A 57 29.10 -19.85 2.63
N ALA A 58 28.73 -18.68 2.12
CA ALA A 58 28.17 -17.60 2.91
C ALA A 58 26.84 -17.99 3.62
N TYR A 59 26.16 -19.06 3.16
CA TYR A 59 24.96 -19.57 3.83
C TYR A 59 25.20 -19.92 5.31
N GLU A 60 26.42 -20.37 5.68
CA GLU A 60 26.75 -20.68 7.07
C GLU A 60 26.73 -19.45 7.98
N LYS A 61 27.17 -18.31 7.47
CA LYS A 61 27.09 -17.03 8.20
C LYS A 61 25.64 -16.61 8.42
N GLU A 62 24.83 -16.70 7.38
CA GLU A 62 23.41 -16.37 7.47
C GLU A 62 22.66 -17.31 8.42
N MET A 63 22.99 -18.60 8.41
CA MET A 63 22.44 -19.57 9.37
C MET A 63 22.83 -19.22 10.82
N LYS A 64 24.08 -18.82 11.07
CA LYS A 64 24.51 -18.37 12.40
C LYS A 64 23.72 -17.15 12.89
N GLU A 65 23.40 -16.22 11.98
CA GLU A 65 22.58 -15.07 12.33
C GLU A 65 21.14 -15.47 12.68
N ILE A 66 20.55 -16.45 11.96
CA ILE A 66 19.24 -17.02 12.30
C ILE A 66 19.27 -17.63 13.70
N VAL A 67 20.29 -18.44 13.99
CA VAL A 67 20.49 -19.06 15.31
C VAL A 67 20.60 -18.00 16.40
N ASN A 68 21.51 -17.07 16.25
CA ASN A 68 21.77 -16.03 17.24
C ASN A 68 20.50 -15.22 17.55
N ARG A 69 19.76 -14.84 16.54
CA ARG A 69 18.55 -14.04 16.71
C ARG A 69 17.47 -14.75 17.53
N HIS A 70 17.28 -16.06 17.34
CA HIS A 70 16.31 -16.82 18.13
C HIS A 70 16.81 -17.06 19.55
N ILE A 71 18.07 -17.40 19.72
CA ILE A 71 18.68 -17.63 21.05
C ILE A 71 18.70 -16.34 21.88
N GLU A 72 19.11 -15.21 21.30
CA GLU A 72 19.08 -13.90 21.96
C GLU A 72 17.65 -13.51 22.37
N MET A 73 16.67 -13.79 21.50
CA MET A 73 15.27 -13.54 21.83
C MET A 73 14.86 -14.36 23.06
N VAL A 74 15.15 -15.66 23.10
CA VAL A 74 14.83 -16.51 24.26
C VAL A 74 15.47 -15.97 25.54
N TYR A 75 16.77 -15.64 25.51
CA TYR A 75 17.46 -15.12 26.71
C TYR A 75 16.87 -13.81 27.20
N THR A 76 16.37 -12.99 26.32
CA THR A 76 15.89 -11.65 26.67
C THR A 76 14.45 -11.65 27.15
N VAL A 77 13.55 -12.44 26.50
CA VAL A 77 12.11 -12.38 26.81
C VAL A 77 11.67 -13.40 27.85
N ILE A 78 12.41 -14.53 28.02
CA ILE A 78 12.06 -15.57 28.98
C ILE A 78 12.92 -15.44 30.26
N PRO A 79 12.29 -15.31 31.45
CA PRO A 79 13.03 -15.25 32.72
C PRO A 79 13.92 -16.46 32.94
N ALA A 80 15.03 -16.27 33.67
CA ALA A 80 15.92 -17.37 34.03
C ALA A 80 15.19 -18.42 34.87
N GLY A 81 15.39 -19.71 34.55
CA GLY A 81 14.79 -20.82 35.26
C GLY A 81 14.58 -22.04 34.37
N ARG A 82 14.01 -23.10 34.92
CA ARG A 82 13.79 -24.39 34.24
C ARG A 82 12.99 -24.24 32.93
N GLY A 83 12.01 -23.32 32.88
CA GLY A 83 11.21 -23.09 31.67
C GLY A 83 12.07 -22.58 30.49
N ARG A 84 13.03 -21.65 30.75
CA ARG A 84 13.97 -21.18 29.75
C ARG A 84 14.93 -22.27 29.30
N GLU A 85 15.41 -23.12 30.21
CA GLU A 85 16.32 -24.22 29.86
C GLU A 85 15.62 -25.22 28.93
N LEU A 86 14.41 -25.66 29.26
CA LEU A 86 13.62 -26.58 28.42
C LEU A 86 13.31 -25.96 27.05
N LEU A 87 13.01 -24.66 27.02
CA LEU A 87 12.79 -23.95 25.73
C LEU A 87 14.07 -23.90 24.89
N LEU A 88 15.22 -23.62 25.52
CA LEU A 88 16.50 -23.59 24.81
C LEU A 88 16.86 -24.96 24.23
N ASP A 89 16.61 -26.04 24.96
CA ASP A 89 16.83 -27.40 24.43
C ASP A 89 16.00 -27.64 23.17
N LEU A 90 14.70 -27.33 23.23
CA LEU A 90 13.79 -27.50 22.08
C LEU A 90 14.15 -26.59 20.89
N VAL A 91 14.49 -25.34 21.17
CA VAL A 91 14.89 -24.37 20.11
C VAL A 91 16.21 -24.83 19.47
N ASN A 92 17.19 -25.30 20.26
CA ASN A 92 18.45 -25.81 19.74
C ASN A 92 18.27 -27.08 18.89
N GLU A 93 17.36 -27.99 19.29
CA GLU A 93 17.01 -29.17 18.49
C GLU A 93 16.48 -28.77 17.12
N LEU A 94 15.48 -27.85 17.06
CA LEU A 94 14.94 -27.35 15.81
C LEU A 94 15.97 -26.61 14.94
N LEU A 95 16.85 -25.84 15.55
CA LEU A 95 17.91 -25.13 14.83
C LEU A 95 18.99 -26.08 14.31
N SER A 96 19.26 -27.20 15.03
CA SER A 96 20.17 -28.25 14.56
C SER A 96 19.58 -28.98 13.36
N GLU A 97 18.31 -29.39 13.41
CA GLU A 97 17.61 -29.99 12.26
C GLU A 97 17.66 -29.07 11.02
N LEU A 98 17.39 -27.78 11.22
CA LEU A 98 17.44 -26.78 10.15
C LEU A 98 18.84 -26.67 9.53
N LYS A 99 19.88 -26.68 10.37
CA LYS A 99 21.28 -26.67 9.93
C LYS A 99 21.63 -27.89 9.08
N ASP A 100 21.18 -29.07 9.50
CA ASP A 100 21.41 -30.32 8.76
C ASP A 100 20.73 -30.29 7.38
N ILE A 101 19.51 -29.70 7.30
CA ILE A 101 18.81 -29.50 6.03
C ILE A 101 19.61 -28.54 5.12
N PHE A 102 20.10 -27.40 5.61
CA PHE A 102 20.92 -26.50 4.82
C PHE A 102 22.22 -27.16 4.32
N GLN A 103 22.87 -27.94 5.16
CA GLN A 103 24.05 -28.70 4.77
C GLN A 103 23.73 -29.72 3.68
N GLY A 104 22.60 -30.44 3.80
CA GLY A 104 22.12 -31.37 2.76
C GLY A 104 21.91 -30.67 1.41
N ILE A 105 21.24 -29.50 1.41
CA ILE A 105 21.02 -28.69 0.20
C ILE A 105 22.35 -28.22 -0.41
N TYR A 106 23.26 -27.73 0.43
CA TYR A 106 24.58 -27.30 -0.01
C TYR A 106 25.37 -28.42 -0.72
N LEU A 107 25.30 -29.64 -0.18
CA LEU A 107 25.98 -30.80 -0.77
C LEU A 107 25.33 -31.30 -2.06
N ILE A 108 23.99 -31.32 -2.12
CA ILE A 108 23.22 -31.82 -3.26
C ILE A 108 23.13 -30.76 -4.36
N ARG A 109 23.22 -29.46 -4.01
CA ARG A 109 23.05 -28.32 -4.91
C ARG A 109 21.67 -28.25 -5.58
N ASP A 110 20.64 -28.68 -4.85
CA ASP A 110 19.26 -28.65 -5.30
C ASP A 110 18.32 -28.20 -4.18
N LEU A 111 17.34 -27.36 -4.53
CA LEU A 111 16.30 -26.86 -3.63
C LEU A 111 14.92 -27.16 -4.22
N SER A 112 14.36 -28.30 -3.85
CA SER A 112 13.01 -28.64 -4.27
C SER A 112 11.96 -27.73 -3.58
N PRO A 113 10.77 -27.53 -4.19
CA PRO A 113 9.67 -26.78 -3.55
C PRO A 113 9.27 -27.34 -2.18
N LYS A 114 9.31 -28.67 -2.01
CA LYS A 114 9.08 -29.35 -0.73
C LYS A 114 10.11 -28.97 0.32
N THR A 115 11.39 -29.02 -0.03
CA THR A 115 12.48 -28.65 0.88
C THR A 115 12.40 -27.19 1.27
N SER A 116 12.09 -26.31 0.32
CA SER A 116 11.86 -24.89 0.57
C SER A 116 10.69 -24.66 1.56
N ALA A 117 9.55 -25.34 1.35
CA ALA A 117 8.41 -25.26 2.28
C ALA A 117 8.76 -25.76 3.69
N THR A 118 9.56 -26.83 3.78
CA THR A 118 10.04 -27.35 5.06
C THR A 118 10.91 -26.32 5.79
N ILE A 119 11.89 -25.71 5.10
CA ILE A 119 12.79 -24.71 5.67
C ILE A 119 12.03 -23.52 6.21
N VAL A 120 11.15 -22.92 5.42
CA VAL A 120 10.42 -21.72 5.87
C VAL A 120 9.51 -22.02 7.06
N SER A 121 9.04 -23.27 7.20
CA SER A 121 8.21 -23.66 8.35
C SER A 121 8.89 -23.52 9.71
N TYR A 122 10.23 -23.55 9.75
CA TYR A 122 10.97 -23.38 11.01
C TYR A 122 10.80 -21.96 11.59
N GLY A 123 10.57 -20.97 10.75
CA GLY A 123 10.32 -19.59 11.22
C GLY A 123 9.13 -19.51 12.18
N GLU A 124 7.98 -20.03 11.75
CA GLU A 124 6.76 -20.03 12.55
C GLU A 124 6.81 -21.03 13.71
N ARG A 125 7.43 -22.18 13.53
CA ARG A 125 7.63 -23.17 14.60
C ARG A 125 8.44 -22.57 15.76
N LEU A 126 9.58 -21.95 15.46
CA LEU A 126 10.46 -21.32 16.45
C LEU A 126 9.77 -20.15 17.15
N SER A 127 9.19 -19.23 16.41
CA SER A 127 8.52 -18.06 16.99
C SER A 127 7.35 -18.46 17.88
N SER A 128 6.52 -19.40 17.42
CA SER A 128 5.33 -19.82 18.16
C SER A 128 5.65 -20.52 19.48
N ILE A 129 6.70 -21.33 19.54
CA ILE A 129 7.14 -21.99 20.78
C ILE A 129 7.69 -20.97 21.78
N ILE A 130 8.45 -19.97 21.29
CA ILE A 130 8.96 -18.88 22.14
C ILE A 130 7.79 -18.08 22.74
N VAL A 131 6.82 -17.68 21.92
CA VAL A 131 5.65 -16.92 22.38
C VAL A 131 4.77 -17.77 23.31
N ALA A 132 4.60 -19.07 23.05
CA ALA A 132 3.86 -19.97 23.94
C ALA A 132 4.48 -20.06 25.33
N THR A 133 5.81 -20.09 25.40
CA THR A 133 6.53 -20.12 26.67
C THR A 133 6.50 -18.77 27.41
N LEU A 134 6.40 -17.67 26.67
CA LEU A 134 6.35 -16.31 27.21
C LEU A 134 5.00 -15.99 27.86
N ILE A 135 3.89 -16.52 27.33
CA ILE A 135 2.52 -16.26 27.80
C ILE A 135 2.14 -17.31 28.86
N GLU A 136 1.73 -16.85 30.05
CA GLU A 136 1.38 -17.73 31.14
C GLU A 136 0.16 -18.60 30.80
N GLY A 137 0.30 -19.92 31.02
CA GLY A 137 -0.78 -20.89 30.79
C GLY A 137 -1.12 -21.15 29.32
N ALA A 138 -0.32 -20.65 28.35
CA ALA A 138 -0.53 -20.93 26.95
C ALA A 138 -0.21 -22.39 26.61
N VAL A 139 -1.07 -23.01 25.78
CA VAL A 139 -0.89 -24.35 25.24
C VAL A 139 -0.56 -24.25 23.76
N TRP A 140 0.54 -24.84 23.34
CA TRP A 140 0.98 -24.83 21.95
C TRP A 140 0.34 -25.96 21.15
N PHE A 141 -0.15 -25.65 19.95
CA PHE A 141 -0.75 -26.59 18.99
C PHE A 141 -0.04 -26.49 17.64
N ASP A 142 0.38 -27.60 17.09
CA ASP A 142 1.03 -27.64 15.78
C ASP A 142 -0.02 -27.56 14.66
N SER A 143 -0.05 -26.46 13.92
CA SER A 143 -1.00 -26.27 12.81
C SER A 143 -0.88 -27.31 11.70
N ARG A 144 0.28 -27.92 11.51
CA ARG A 144 0.51 -29.00 10.54
C ARG A 144 -0.36 -30.23 10.81
N THR A 145 -0.83 -30.43 12.04
CA THR A 145 -1.70 -31.54 12.40
C THR A 145 -3.13 -31.39 11.90
N PHE A 146 -3.63 -30.14 11.78
CA PHE A 146 -5.02 -29.86 11.44
C PHE A 146 -5.22 -28.95 10.22
N ILE A 147 -4.22 -28.19 9.75
CA ILE A 147 -4.32 -27.45 8.49
C ILE A 147 -3.82 -28.33 7.35
N LYS A 148 -4.75 -28.73 6.46
CA LYS A 148 -4.48 -29.70 5.39
C LYS A 148 -4.62 -29.07 4.02
N THR A 149 -3.67 -29.39 3.15
CA THR A 149 -3.68 -28.97 1.74
C THR A 149 -3.79 -30.16 0.82
N GLU A 150 -4.19 -29.93 -0.40
CA GLU A 150 -4.19 -30.89 -1.49
C GLU A 150 -3.46 -30.28 -2.70
N LYS A 151 -2.63 -31.06 -3.36
CA LYS A 151 -1.94 -30.62 -4.59
C LYS A 151 -2.93 -30.65 -5.75
N LYS A 152 -3.24 -29.46 -6.30
CA LYS A 152 -4.01 -29.31 -7.55
C LYS A 152 -3.15 -28.56 -8.56
N HIS A 153 -2.91 -29.21 -9.71
CA HIS A 153 -1.93 -28.76 -10.69
C HIS A 153 -0.54 -28.62 -10.02
N ASN A 154 0.07 -27.46 -10.05
CA ASN A 154 1.38 -27.24 -9.40
C ASN A 154 1.27 -26.42 -8.09
N LYS A 155 0.07 -26.28 -7.51
CA LYS A 155 -0.16 -25.48 -6.28
C LYS A 155 -0.81 -26.34 -5.20
N HIS A 156 -0.44 -26.09 -3.95
CA HIS A 156 -1.12 -26.63 -2.78
C HIS A 156 -2.30 -25.71 -2.42
N ILE A 157 -3.52 -26.28 -2.42
CA ILE A 157 -4.77 -25.57 -2.11
C ILE A 157 -5.31 -26.15 -0.81
N LEU A 158 -5.90 -25.30 0.03
CA LEU A 158 -6.52 -25.71 1.29
C LEU A 158 -7.64 -26.74 1.03
N ASP A 159 -7.59 -27.88 1.73
CA ASP A 159 -8.74 -28.76 1.89
C ASP A 159 -9.61 -28.25 3.04
N SER A 160 -10.60 -27.42 2.70
CA SER A 160 -11.42 -26.72 3.70
C SER A 160 -12.27 -27.68 4.53
N GLU A 161 -12.80 -28.77 3.93
CA GLU A 161 -13.66 -29.71 4.63
C GLU A 161 -12.88 -30.49 5.69
N LEU A 162 -11.77 -31.09 5.28
CA LEU A 162 -10.90 -31.85 6.19
C LEU A 162 -10.33 -30.93 7.29
N THR A 163 -9.84 -29.75 6.90
CA THR A 163 -9.26 -28.79 7.83
C THR A 163 -10.27 -28.34 8.87
N ASN A 164 -11.48 -27.94 8.45
CA ASN A 164 -12.52 -27.49 9.39
C ASN A 164 -12.92 -28.58 10.38
N ARG A 165 -12.97 -29.85 9.93
CA ARG A 165 -13.24 -30.96 10.82
C ARG A 165 -12.11 -31.14 11.85
N LEU A 166 -10.85 -31.18 11.42
CA LEU A 166 -9.71 -31.37 12.28
C LEU A 166 -9.51 -30.21 13.26
N VAL A 167 -9.80 -28.98 12.84
CA VAL A 167 -9.77 -27.79 13.73
C VAL A 167 -10.81 -27.97 14.83
N ARG A 168 -12.06 -28.37 14.54
CA ARG A 168 -13.10 -28.59 15.54
C ARG A 168 -12.75 -29.74 16.51
N GLU A 169 -12.12 -30.80 16.01
CA GLU A 169 -11.65 -31.92 16.83
C GLU A 169 -10.52 -31.48 17.75
N THR A 170 -9.54 -30.75 17.23
CA THR A 170 -8.38 -30.27 18.00
C THR A 170 -8.79 -29.29 19.10
N PHE A 171 -9.73 -28.41 18.80
CA PHE A 171 -10.20 -27.37 19.73
C PHE A 171 -11.57 -27.71 20.35
N SER A 172 -11.91 -28.99 20.47
CA SER A 172 -13.11 -29.44 21.19
C SER A 172 -13.11 -28.99 22.66
N GLU A 173 -11.93 -28.98 23.30
CA GLU A 173 -11.68 -28.36 24.59
C GLU A 173 -10.62 -27.25 24.44
N ILE A 174 -11.08 -26.00 24.41
CA ILE A 174 -10.21 -24.83 24.20
C ILE A 174 -9.60 -24.41 25.55
N PRO A 175 -8.25 -24.44 25.70
CA PRO A 175 -7.56 -23.81 26.83
C PRO A 175 -7.84 -22.30 26.91
N LYS A 176 -7.50 -21.64 28.03
CA LYS A 176 -7.65 -20.19 28.15
C LYS A 176 -6.86 -19.47 27.04
N VAL A 177 -5.64 -19.91 26.78
CA VAL A 177 -4.79 -19.41 25.68
C VAL A 177 -4.28 -20.60 24.88
N SER A 178 -4.62 -20.65 23.61
CA SER A 178 -4.08 -21.60 22.63
C SER A 178 -3.16 -20.89 21.66
N LEU A 179 -1.93 -21.37 21.47
CA LEU A 179 -0.97 -20.77 20.57
C LEU A 179 -0.69 -21.66 19.37
N VAL A 180 -0.74 -21.07 18.18
CA VAL A 180 -0.67 -21.77 16.91
C VAL A 180 0.35 -21.09 15.98
N PRO A 181 1.29 -21.83 15.36
CA PRO A 181 2.08 -21.30 14.25
C PRO A 181 1.18 -21.07 13.05
N GLY A 182 1.24 -19.87 12.48
CA GLY A 182 0.53 -19.56 11.25
C GLY A 182 1.22 -20.10 9.99
N PHE A 183 0.66 -19.86 8.79
CA PHE A 183 1.28 -20.11 7.49
C PHE A 183 1.52 -21.57 7.11
N ILE A 184 1.93 -22.41 8.04
CA ILE A 184 2.38 -23.79 7.80
C ILE A 184 1.22 -24.79 7.81
N SER A 185 1.33 -25.80 6.95
CA SER A 185 0.32 -26.85 6.74
C SER A 185 0.99 -28.15 6.30
N THR A 186 0.18 -29.19 6.05
CA THR A 186 0.66 -30.45 5.46
C THR A 186 -0.24 -30.88 4.33
N ASP A 187 0.33 -31.52 3.31
CA ASP A 187 -0.43 -32.22 2.26
C ASP A 187 -1.14 -33.44 2.87
N LYS A 188 -2.45 -33.55 2.61
CA LYS A 188 -3.29 -34.61 3.20
C LYS A 188 -2.93 -36.02 2.74
N ASN A 189 -2.35 -36.16 1.54
CA ASN A 189 -2.06 -37.44 0.92
C ASN A 189 -0.64 -37.91 1.23
N THR A 190 0.33 -36.98 1.20
CA THR A 190 1.76 -37.31 1.37
C THR A 190 2.28 -37.04 2.78
N GLY A 191 1.58 -36.25 3.58
CA GLY A 191 2.04 -35.77 4.88
C GLY A 191 3.20 -34.76 4.81
N GLU A 192 3.58 -34.34 3.62
CA GLU A 192 4.67 -33.38 3.40
C GLU A 192 4.30 -31.99 3.93
N VAL A 193 5.30 -31.28 4.48
CA VAL A 193 5.11 -29.89 4.92
C VAL A 193 4.85 -29.01 3.71
N THR A 194 3.80 -28.24 3.80
CA THR A 194 3.38 -27.24 2.83
C THR A 194 3.14 -25.91 3.51
N ASN A 195 2.82 -24.88 2.75
CA ASN A 195 2.45 -23.59 3.28
C ASN A 195 1.25 -22.99 2.53
N LEU A 196 0.61 -22.01 3.16
CA LEU A 196 -0.59 -21.35 2.63
C LEU A 196 -0.26 -20.16 1.69
N GLY A 197 1.01 -19.95 1.38
CA GLY A 197 1.45 -18.86 0.53
C GLY A 197 1.40 -17.48 1.20
N ARG A 198 1.37 -16.43 0.38
CA ARG A 198 1.38 -15.05 0.88
C ARG A 198 0.20 -14.78 1.82
N GLY A 199 0.45 -14.10 2.95
CA GLY A 199 -0.55 -13.85 3.98
C GLY A 199 -1.01 -15.10 4.73
N GLY A 200 -0.25 -16.21 4.64
CA GLY A 200 -0.66 -17.51 5.18
C GLY A 200 -0.95 -17.54 6.67
N SER A 201 -0.32 -16.67 7.47
CA SER A 201 -0.64 -16.58 8.90
C SER A 201 -1.99 -15.90 9.15
N ASP A 202 -2.36 -14.88 8.37
CA ASP A 202 -3.70 -14.27 8.40
C ASP A 202 -4.73 -15.30 7.96
N TYR A 203 -4.40 -16.08 6.92
CA TYR A 203 -5.27 -17.15 6.43
C TYR A 203 -5.45 -18.26 7.45
N THR A 204 -4.41 -18.70 8.13
CA THR A 204 -4.53 -19.68 9.24
C THR A 204 -5.49 -19.18 10.31
N ALA A 205 -5.36 -17.93 10.75
CA ALA A 205 -6.24 -17.33 11.75
C ALA A 205 -7.70 -17.23 11.26
N SER A 206 -7.90 -16.84 10.01
CA SER A 206 -9.22 -16.76 9.38
C SER A 206 -9.90 -18.14 9.26
N ILE A 207 -9.14 -19.17 8.87
CA ILE A 207 -9.62 -20.56 8.80
C ILE A 207 -10.07 -21.04 10.19
N ILE A 208 -9.24 -20.84 11.21
CA ILE A 208 -9.55 -21.25 12.59
C ILE A 208 -10.78 -20.49 13.09
N ALA A 209 -10.84 -19.17 12.89
CA ALA A 209 -11.98 -18.36 13.29
C ALA A 209 -13.28 -18.82 12.63
N ALA A 210 -13.26 -19.11 11.32
CA ALA A 210 -14.40 -19.59 10.59
C ALA A 210 -14.83 -21.02 10.99
N ALA A 211 -13.86 -21.93 11.24
CA ALA A 211 -14.15 -23.31 11.63
C ALA A 211 -14.78 -23.43 13.02
N LEU A 212 -14.45 -22.50 13.92
CA LEU A 212 -14.91 -22.48 15.31
C LEU A 212 -16.03 -21.46 15.58
N ASP A 213 -16.52 -20.80 14.56
CA ASP A 213 -17.54 -19.74 14.65
C ASP A 213 -17.15 -18.68 15.74
N ALA A 214 -15.93 -18.15 15.63
CA ALA A 214 -15.40 -17.16 16.57
C ALA A 214 -16.23 -15.86 16.55
N ASP A 215 -16.28 -15.15 17.68
CA ASP A 215 -16.99 -13.87 17.78
C ASP A 215 -16.31 -12.76 16.97
N ILE A 216 -14.98 -12.82 16.87
CA ILE A 216 -14.17 -11.82 16.16
C ILE A 216 -12.79 -12.39 15.80
N LEU A 217 -12.25 -11.95 14.68
CA LEU A 217 -10.86 -12.12 14.28
C LEU A 217 -10.11 -10.81 14.47
N GLU A 218 -9.14 -10.76 15.37
CA GLU A 218 -8.28 -9.58 15.54
C GLU A 218 -6.95 -9.79 14.81
N ILE A 219 -6.60 -8.87 13.89
CA ILE A 219 -5.32 -8.85 13.18
C ILE A 219 -4.48 -7.71 13.74
N TRP A 220 -3.43 -8.09 14.47
CA TRP A 220 -2.48 -7.18 15.08
C TRP A 220 -1.26 -6.97 14.18
N THR A 221 -1.01 -5.72 13.82
CA THR A 221 0.02 -5.29 12.88
C THR A 221 0.76 -4.05 13.41
N ASP A 222 1.49 -3.32 12.57
CA ASP A 222 2.26 -2.12 12.91
C ASP A 222 1.57 -0.80 12.50
N VAL A 223 0.29 -0.86 12.11
CA VAL A 223 -0.51 0.32 11.76
C VAL A 223 -1.80 0.39 12.58
N ASP A 224 -2.33 1.60 12.81
CA ASP A 224 -3.53 1.83 13.62
C ASP A 224 -4.85 1.39 12.94
N GLY A 225 -4.77 0.61 11.87
CA GLY A 225 -5.90 0.13 11.08
C GLY A 225 -5.73 0.47 9.61
N PHE A 226 -6.81 0.37 8.84
CA PHE A 226 -6.84 0.92 7.49
C PHE A 226 -6.82 2.44 7.54
N MET A 227 -6.00 3.04 6.68
CA MET A 227 -5.87 4.49 6.58
C MET A 227 -6.60 5.00 5.33
N THR A 228 -7.07 6.24 5.36
CA THR A 228 -7.70 6.89 4.19
C THR A 228 -6.78 6.99 2.98
N ALA A 229 -5.47 6.96 3.19
CA ALA A 229 -4.41 6.83 2.20
C ALA A 229 -3.11 6.38 2.87
N ASP A 230 -2.05 6.11 2.11
CA ASP A 230 -0.74 5.76 2.67
C ASP A 230 -0.16 6.94 3.47
N PRO A 231 0.01 6.84 4.80
CA PRO A 231 0.51 7.94 5.64
C PRO A 231 1.95 8.34 5.34
N ARG A 232 2.72 7.49 4.67
CA ARG A 232 4.09 7.80 4.22
C ARG A 232 4.09 8.80 3.06
N VAL A 233 2.99 8.86 2.31
CA VAL A 233 2.80 9.78 1.18
C VAL A 233 1.96 10.98 1.59
N ILE A 234 0.92 10.76 2.38
CA ILE A 234 -0.07 11.76 2.81
C ILE A 234 -0.06 11.86 4.33
N SER A 235 0.60 12.87 4.87
CA SER A 235 0.72 13.09 6.31
C SER A 235 -0.61 13.38 7.03
N THR A 236 -1.64 13.77 6.28
CA THR A 236 -2.99 14.05 6.79
C THR A 236 -3.93 12.84 6.70
N ALA A 237 -3.42 11.68 6.26
CA ALA A 237 -4.19 10.45 6.29
C ALA A 237 -4.54 10.06 7.74
N TYR A 238 -5.76 9.58 7.94
CA TYR A 238 -6.24 9.17 9.26
C TYR A 238 -6.87 7.77 9.20
N PRO A 239 -6.96 7.07 10.35
CA PRO A 239 -7.54 5.74 10.40
C PRO A 239 -9.02 5.73 10.02
N ILE A 240 -9.42 4.73 9.27
CA ILE A 240 -10.81 4.44 8.92
C ILE A 240 -11.40 3.58 10.04
N THR A 241 -12.47 4.02 10.66
CA THR A 241 -13.08 3.31 11.80
C THR A 241 -13.79 2.03 11.37
N GLU A 242 -14.42 2.04 10.19
CA GLU A 242 -15.27 0.95 9.73
C GLU A 242 -15.22 0.79 8.20
N LEU A 243 -15.09 -0.46 7.74
CA LEU A 243 -15.12 -0.87 6.33
C LEU A 243 -16.04 -2.07 6.15
N SER A 244 -16.62 -2.20 4.96
CA SER A 244 -17.17 -3.48 4.52
C SER A 244 -16.05 -4.44 4.10
N TYR A 245 -16.35 -5.75 4.03
CA TYR A 245 -15.38 -6.72 3.48
C TYR A 245 -14.98 -6.37 2.04
N VAL A 246 -15.92 -5.88 1.24
CA VAL A 246 -15.67 -5.49 -0.16
C VAL A 246 -14.71 -4.31 -0.21
N GLU A 247 -14.96 -3.26 0.58
CA GLU A 247 -14.10 -2.08 0.65
C GLU A 247 -12.68 -2.45 1.12
N ALA A 248 -12.56 -3.29 2.15
CA ALA A 248 -11.25 -3.75 2.64
C ALA A 248 -10.49 -4.57 1.58
N MET A 249 -11.18 -5.46 0.85
CA MET A 249 -10.59 -6.23 -0.25
C MET A 249 -10.11 -5.32 -1.38
N GLU A 250 -10.93 -4.35 -1.79
CA GLU A 250 -10.56 -3.40 -2.85
C GLU A 250 -9.35 -2.56 -2.47
N LEU A 251 -9.31 -2.00 -1.26
CA LEU A 251 -8.15 -1.25 -0.77
C LEU A 251 -6.86 -2.09 -0.79
N CYS A 252 -6.95 -3.36 -0.37
CA CYS A 252 -5.80 -4.26 -0.35
C CYS A 252 -5.37 -4.68 -1.76
N ASN A 253 -6.29 -4.92 -2.68
CA ASN A 253 -5.98 -5.26 -4.07
C ASN A 253 -5.19 -4.15 -4.77
N PHE A 254 -5.49 -2.90 -4.47
CA PHE A 254 -4.81 -1.73 -5.03
C PHE A 254 -3.60 -1.24 -4.21
N GLY A 255 -3.13 -1.99 -3.21
CA GLY A 255 -1.82 -1.75 -2.59
C GLY A 255 -1.81 -1.45 -1.09
N ALA A 256 -2.95 -1.35 -0.42
CA ALA A 256 -2.97 -1.27 1.04
C ALA A 256 -2.45 -2.58 1.64
N LYS A 257 -1.26 -2.54 2.23
CA LYS A 257 -0.57 -3.73 2.78
C LYS A 257 -1.02 -4.04 4.22
N VAL A 258 -2.31 -4.04 4.48
CA VAL A 258 -2.86 -4.27 5.82
C VAL A 258 -3.21 -5.74 6.01
N VAL A 259 -3.97 -6.31 5.06
CA VAL A 259 -4.38 -7.73 5.06
C VAL A 259 -4.23 -8.27 3.64
N TYR A 260 -3.94 -9.55 3.50
CA TYR A 260 -3.94 -10.19 2.18
C TYR A 260 -5.38 -10.61 1.79
N PRO A 261 -5.96 -10.11 0.69
CA PRO A 261 -7.38 -10.28 0.37
C PRO A 261 -7.92 -11.71 0.45
N PRO A 262 -7.25 -12.75 -0.07
CA PRO A 262 -7.74 -14.12 0.02
C PRO A 262 -7.93 -14.63 1.45
N THR A 263 -7.29 -13.99 2.43
CA THR A 263 -7.34 -14.42 3.84
C THR A 263 -8.63 -14.01 4.54
N ILE A 264 -9.33 -13.01 4.03
CA ILE A 264 -10.60 -12.52 4.59
C ILE A 264 -11.76 -13.48 4.24
N TYR A 265 -11.64 -14.25 3.18
CA TYR A 265 -12.71 -15.05 2.61
C TYR A 265 -13.41 -16.03 3.59
N PRO A 266 -12.69 -16.83 4.43
CA PRO A 266 -13.35 -17.74 5.35
C PRO A 266 -14.26 -17.06 6.37
N VAL A 267 -13.81 -15.94 6.95
CA VAL A 267 -14.59 -15.19 7.97
C VAL A 267 -15.71 -14.38 7.35
N CYS A 268 -15.53 -13.89 6.11
CA CYS A 268 -16.57 -13.19 5.37
C CYS A 268 -17.83 -14.06 5.17
N HIS A 269 -17.66 -15.33 4.78
CA HIS A 269 -18.78 -16.28 4.62
C HIS A 269 -19.52 -16.59 5.92
N LYS A 270 -18.88 -16.40 7.06
CA LYS A 270 -19.42 -16.64 8.39
C LYS A 270 -19.92 -15.37 9.06
N ASN A 271 -19.78 -14.21 8.40
CA ASN A 271 -20.08 -12.89 8.97
C ASN A 271 -19.32 -12.59 10.26
N ILE A 272 -18.10 -13.13 10.41
CA ILE A 272 -17.25 -12.90 11.57
C ILE A 272 -16.49 -11.58 11.35
N PRO A 273 -16.68 -10.57 12.19
CA PRO A 273 -16.00 -9.29 12.04
C PRO A 273 -14.50 -9.44 12.20
N ILE A 274 -13.75 -8.61 11.45
CA ILE A 274 -12.29 -8.51 11.58
C ILE A 274 -11.97 -7.16 12.21
N LEU A 275 -11.13 -7.14 13.23
CA LEU A 275 -10.63 -5.92 13.86
C LEU A 275 -9.12 -5.80 13.61
N ILE A 276 -8.73 -4.75 12.91
CA ILE A 276 -7.32 -4.44 12.66
C ILE A 276 -6.81 -3.54 13.78
N LYS A 277 -5.74 -3.94 14.45
CA LYS A 277 -5.17 -3.25 15.62
C LYS A 277 -3.66 -3.07 15.49
N ASN A 278 -3.14 -2.08 16.18
CA ASN A 278 -1.71 -1.81 16.24
C ASN A 278 -1.08 -2.40 17.51
N THR A 279 -0.12 -3.29 17.34
CA THR A 279 0.63 -3.91 18.46
C THR A 279 1.43 -2.88 19.26
N PHE A 280 1.85 -1.79 18.61
CA PHE A 280 2.65 -0.72 19.24
C PHE A 280 1.77 0.41 19.83
N ASN A 281 0.48 0.44 19.47
CA ASN A 281 -0.51 1.38 19.98
C ASN A 281 -1.85 0.64 20.27
N PRO A 282 -1.88 -0.24 21.29
CA PRO A 282 -3.04 -1.10 21.57
C PRO A 282 -4.32 -0.32 21.93
N GLU A 283 -4.17 0.90 22.44
CA GLU A 283 -5.30 1.76 22.82
C GLU A 283 -6.01 2.39 21.60
N ALA A 284 -5.35 2.43 20.44
CA ALA A 284 -5.99 2.91 19.22
C ALA A 284 -7.23 2.04 18.90
N PRO A 285 -8.35 2.66 18.46
CA PRO A 285 -9.60 1.93 18.21
C PRO A 285 -9.44 0.88 17.10
N GLY A 286 -8.56 1.12 16.13
CA GLY A 286 -8.38 0.26 14.97
C GLY A 286 -9.47 0.44 13.92
N THR A 287 -9.51 -0.49 12.96
CA THR A 287 -10.54 -0.57 11.92
C THR A 287 -11.35 -1.85 12.08
N ILE A 288 -12.67 -1.74 12.19
CA ILE A 288 -13.55 -2.90 12.14
C ILE A 288 -13.99 -3.17 10.69
N VAL A 289 -13.86 -4.41 10.23
CA VAL A 289 -14.32 -4.88 8.92
C VAL A 289 -15.46 -5.85 9.13
N LYS A 290 -16.62 -5.57 8.55
CA LYS A 290 -17.86 -6.37 8.72
C LYS A 290 -18.68 -6.39 7.43
N GLN A 291 -19.78 -7.12 7.37
CA GLN A 291 -20.57 -7.29 6.15
C GLN A 291 -21.20 -5.97 5.68
N GLU A 292 -21.80 -5.22 6.59
CA GLU A 292 -22.42 -3.92 6.29
C GLU A 292 -21.72 -2.82 7.08
N ALA A 293 -21.03 -1.94 6.36
CA ALA A 293 -20.48 -0.73 6.94
C ALA A 293 -21.56 0.36 7.06
N ASP A 294 -21.34 1.36 7.92
CA ASP A 294 -22.26 2.47 8.07
C ASP A 294 -22.36 3.29 6.77
N HIS A 295 -23.54 3.25 6.14
CA HIS A 295 -23.86 3.97 4.91
C HIS A 295 -24.08 5.48 5.10
N SER A 296 -24.19 5.96 6.34
CA SER A 296 -24.25 7.40 6.64
C SER A 296 -22.94 8.14 6.48
N SER A 297 -21.84 7.40 6.30
CA SER A 297 -20.49 7.91 6.17
C SER A 297 -20.16 8.42 4.75
N LYS A 298 -18.98 9.02 4.59
CA LYS A 298 -18.49 9.55 3.31
C LYS A 298 -18.58 8.51 2.19
N PRO A 299 -18.89 8.92 0.93
CA PRO A 299 -19.04 8.00 -0.19
C PRO A 299 -17.74 7.27 -0.56
N ILE A 300 -16.59 7.86 -0.24
CA ILE A 300 -15.27 7.26 -0.42
C ILE A 300 -14.66 7.01 0.95
N LYS A 301 -14.19 5.78 1.17
CA LYS A 301 -13.55 5.34 2.41
C LYS A 301 -12.03 5.52 2.37
N GLY A 302 -11.40 5.22 1.23
CA GLY A 302 -9.96 5.28 1.10
C GLY A 302 -9.46 5.41 -0.33
N ILE A 303 -8.17 5.73 -0.42
CA ILE A 303 -7.40 5.78 -1.66
C ILE A 303 -6.24 4.81 -1.53
N SER A 304 -6.05 3.99 -2.56
CA SER A 304 -4.93 3.07 -2.63
C SER A 304 -4.18 3.23 -3.94
N SER A 305 -2.92 2.77 -4.00
CA SER A 305 -2.12 2.87 -5.24
C SER A 305 -1.14 1.72 -5.40
N ILE A 306 -0.93 1.34 -6.65
CA ILE A 306 0.13 0.44 -7.10
C ILE A 306 1.16 1.29 -7.85
N ASN A 307 2.36 1.44 -7.27
CA ASN A 307 3.41 2.32 -7.79
C ASN A 307 4.20 1.71 -8.94
N ASP A 308 4.02 0.41 -9.17
CA ASP A 308 4.75 -0.40 -10.13
C ASP A 308 3.79 -0.97 -11.16
N THR A 309 3.30 -0.08 -12.04
CA THR A 309 2.34 -0.40 -13.08
C THR A 309 3.00 -0.30 -14.45
N CYS A 310 2.80 -1.34 -15.24
CA CYS A 310 3.08 -1.31 -16.67
C CYS A 310 1.79 -1.59 -17.44
N LEU A 311 1.50 -0.79 -18.46
CA LEU A 311 0.39 -1.02 -19.39
C LEU A 311 0.88 -1.74 -20.64
N ILE A 312 0.16 -2.78 -21.04
CA ILE A 312 0.32 -3.44 -22.31
C ILE A 312 -0.97 -3.22 -23.09
N THR A 313 -0.86 -2.55 -24.23
CA THR A 313 -2.03 -2.24 -25.06
C THR A 313 -1.98 -3.04 -26.34
N MET A 314 -3.02 -3.83 -26.58
CA MET A 314 -3.30 -4.48 -27.85
C MET A 314 -4.21 -3.57 -28.68
N THR A 315 -3.79 -3.27 -29.89
CA THR A 315 -4.55 -2.38 -30.80
C THR A 315 -4.61 -3.00 -32.19
N GLY A 316 -5.79 -3.03 -32.77
CA GLY A 316 -5.95 -3.51 -34.15
C GLY A 316 -7.41 -3.58 -34.60
N LEU A 317 -7.64 -3.29 -35.86
CA LEU A 317 -8.98 -3.41 -36.46
C LEU A 317 -9.41 -4.87 -36.63
N GLY A 318 -8.48 -5.80 -36.68
CA GLY A 318 -8.73 -7.25 -36.70
C GLY A 318 -9.32 -7.82 -35.44
N MET A 319 -9.44 -7.03 -34.37
CA MET A 319 -10.09 -7.43 -33.11
C MET A 319 -11.60 -7.17 -33.10
N VAL A 320 -12.06 -6.23 -33.93
CA VAL A 320 -13.46 -5.74 -33.89
C VAL A 320 -14.42 -6.83 -34.35
N GLY A 321 -15.36 -7.20 -33.46
CA GLY A 321 -16.36 -8.24 -33.72
C GLY A 321 -15.81 -9.67 -33.72
N VAL A 322 -14.54 -9.89 -33.34
CA VAL A 322 -13.92 -11.23 -33.27
C VAL A 322 -14.15 -11.85 -31.91
N ILE A 323 -14.92 -12.94 -31.87
CA ILE A 323 -15.22 -13.66 -30.63
C ILE A 323 -13.98 -14.37 -30.12
N GLY A 324 -13.68 -14.23 -28.82
CA GLY A 324 -12.66 -15.00 -28.14
C GLY A 324 -11.29 -14.33 -27.99
N VAL A 325 -11.10 -13.10 -28.50
CA VAL A 325 -9.83 -12.37 -28.31
C VAL A 325 -9.44 -12.24 -26.86
N ASN A 326 -10.37 -11.78 -26.01
CA ASN A 326 -10.12 -11.67 -24.56
C ASN A 326 -9.81 -13.03 -23.90
N HIS A 327 -10.45 -14.10 -24.35
CA HIS A 327 -10.12 -15.46 -23.85
C HIS A 327 -8.67 -15.80 -24.14
N ARG A 328 -8.18 -15.56 -25.35
CA ARG A 328 -6.79 -15.82 -25.74
C ARG A 328 -5.82 -14.99 -24.90
N ILE A 329 -6.08 -13.69 -24.73
CA ILE A 329 -5.26 -12.78 -23.91
C ILE A 329 -5.12 -13.34 -22.49
N PHE A 330 -6.24 -13.54 -21.78
CA PHE A 330 -6.20 -13.95 -20.36
C PHE A 330 -5.73 -15.38 -20.16
N LYS A 331 -6.01 -16.28 -21.10
CA LYS A 331 -5.48 -17.65 -21.07
C LYS A 331 -3.97 -17.66 -21.16
N THR A 332 -3.41 -16.96 -22.14
CA THR A 332 -1.95 -16.89 -22.35
C THR A 332 -1.24 -16.32 -21.14
N LEU A 333 -1.76 -15.22 -20.55
CA LEU A 333 -1.18 -14.64 -19.35
C LEU A 333 -1.28 -15.58 -18.14
N ALA A 334 -2.43 -16.25 -17.96
CA ALA A 334 -2.64 -17.17 -16.85
C ALA A 334 -1.73 -18.42 -16.94
N GLU A 335 -1.53 -19.00 -18.13
CA GLU A 335 -0.66 -20.13 -18.37
C GLU A 335 0.82 -19.80 -18.06
N ASN A 336 1.20 -18.53 -18.20
CA ASN A 336 2.54 -18.03 -17.87
C ASN A 336 2.63 -17.43 -16.44
N GLY A 337 1.58 -17.57 -15.63
CA GLY A 337 1.59 -17.13 -14.22
C GLY A 337 1.51 -15.61 -14.01
N ILE A 338 1.16 -14.84 -15.05
CA ILE A 338 1.11 -13.38 -15.03
C ILE A 338 -0.23 -12.91 -14.48
N SER A 339 -0.17 -12.05 -13.47
CA SER A 339 -1.35 -11.47 -12.82
C SER A 339 -1.73 -10.13 -13.44
N VAL A 340 -2.99 -9.99 -13.86
CA VAL A 340 -3.57 -8.74 -14.39
C VAL A 340 -4.42 -8.11 -13.28
N PHE A 341 -4.17 -6.83 -12.98
CA PHE A 341 -4.92 -6.10 -11.94
C PHE A 341 -5.75 -4.93 -12.48
N LEU A 342 -5.57 -4.57 -13.76
CA LEU A 342 -6.38 -3.56 -14.46
C LEU A 342 -6.70 -4.05 -15.87
N VAL A 343 -7.95 -3.87 -16.28
CA VAL A 343 -8.39 -4.10 -17.66
C VAL A 343 -9.21 -2.90 -18.11
N SER A 344 -8.81 -2.29 -19.19
CA SER A 344 -9.54 -1.19 -19.83
C SER A 344 -9.71 -1.50 -21.31
N GLN A 345 -10.95 -1.62 -21.76
CA GLN A 345 -11.29 -1.92 -23.14
C GLN A 345 -12.16 -0.80 -23.74
N ALA A 346 -11.78 -0.31 -24.92
CA ALA A 346 -12.62 0.62 -25.66
C ALA A 346 -13.89 -0.09 -26.18
N SER A 347 -15.03 0.59 -26.15
CA SER A 347 -16.32 0.04 -26.61
C SER A 347 -16.29 -0.35 -28.11
N SER A 348 -15.36 0.21 -28.89
CA SER A 348 -15.12 -0.15 -30.29
C SER A 348 -14.37 -1.48 -30.47
N GLU A 349 -13.96 -2.14 -29.37
CA GLU A 349 -13.19 -3.40 -29.35
C GLU A 349 -11.84 -3.34 -30.10
N ASN A 350 -11.44 -2.18 -30.62
CA ASN A 350 -10.19 -2.01 -31.36
C ASN A 350 -8.96 -1.81 -30.49
N SER A 351 -9.14 -1.68 -29.18
CA SER A 351 -8.06 -1.49 -28.22
C SER A 351 -8.41 -2.08 -26.86
N THR A 352 -7.51 -2.91 -26.34
CA THR A 352 -7.58 -3.46 -24.96
C THR A 352 -6.26 -3.21 -24.27
N SER A 353 -6.31 -2.51 -23.14
CA SER A 353 -5.15 -2.26 -22.27
C SER A 353 -5.24 -3.09 -21.00
N ILE A 354 -4.15 -3.73 -20.64
CA ILE A 354 -4.01 -4.52 -19.42
C ILE A 354 -2.90 -3.96 -18.54
N GLY A 355 -3.15 -3.89 -17.24
CA GLY A 355 -2.16 -3.48 -16.24
C GLY A 355 -1.53 -4.69 -15.58
N VAL A 356 -0.20 -4.76 -15.67
CA VAL A 356 0.64 -5.80 -15.04
C VAL A 356 1.76 -5.13 -14.23
N ARG A 357 2.46 -5.89 -13.39
CA ARG A 357 3.67 -5.39 -12.71
C ARG A 357 4.82 -5.24 -13.70
N ASN A 358 5.77 -4.34 -13.42
CA ASN A 358 6.93 -4.15 -14.28
C ASN A 358 7.76 -5.44 -14.43
N GLU A 359 7.88 -6.25 -13.38
CA GLU A 359 8.61 -7.51 -13.41
C GLU A 359 8.04 -8.54 -14.40
N ASP A 360 6.72 -8.48 -14.65
CA ASP A 360 6.02 -9.38 -15.56
C ASP A 360 5.88 -8.80 -16.98
N ALA A 361 6.19 -7.51 -17.19
CA ALA A 361 5.83 -6.78 -18.40
C ALA A 361 6.53 -7.30 -19.66
N GLU A 362 7.81 -7.64 -19.58
CA GLU A 362 8.61 -8.16 -20.70
C GLU A 362 8.08 -9.53 -21.14
N LEU A 363 7.92 -10.45 -20.18
CA LEU A 363 7.36 -11.77 -20.45
C LEU A 363 5.94 -11.69 -21.00
N ALA A 364 5.10 -10.82 -20.45
CA ALA A 364 3.73 -10.62 -20.93
C ALA A 364 3.69 -10.16 -22.39
N CYS A 365 4.55 -9.20 -22.78
CA CYS A 365 4.67 -8.77 -24.17
C CYS A 365 5.14 -9.90 -25.08
N GLU A 366 6.15 -10.68 -24.66
CA GLU A 366 6.70 -11.78 -25.44
C GLU A 366 5.62 -12.84 -25.73
N VAL A 367 4.98 -13.37 -24.69
CA VAL A 367 3.97 -14.44 -24.85
C VAL A 367 2.71 -13.99 -25.60
N LEU A 368 2.30 -12.72 -25.43
CA LEU A 368 1.16 -12.17 -26.17
C LEU A 368 1.51 -11.94 -27.66
N ASN A 369 2.69 -11.42 -27.98
CA ASN A 369 3.13 -11.25 -29.36
C ASN A 369 3.30 -12.60 -30.06
N GLU A 370 3.72 -13.64 -29.33
CA GLU A 370 3.79 -15.00 -29.86
C GLU A 370 2.38 -15.59 -30.13
N GLU A 371 1.45 -15.45 -29.17
CA GLU A 371 0.06 -15.92 -29.33
C GLU A 371 -0.66 -15.26 -30.51
N PHE A 372 -0.40 -13.98 -30.78
CA PHE A 372 -1.04 -13.22 -31.86
C PHE A 372 -0.11 -13.00 -33.08
N ALA A 373 0.93 -13.82 -33.22
CA ALA A 373 1.94 -13.64 -34.27
C ALA A 373 1.36 -13.58 -35.70
N LYS A 374 0.33 -14.39 -36.00
CA LYS A 374 -0.32 -14.44 -37.31
C LYS A 374 -1.07 -13.13 -37.61
N GLU A 375 -1.86 -12.65 -36.66
CA GLU A 375 -2.62 -11.40 -36.79
C GLU A 375 -1.68 -10.18 -36.89
N ILE A 376 -0.53 -10.25 -36.22
CA ILE A 376 0.52 -9.22 -36.33
C ILE A 376 1.17 -9.26 -37.73
N GLU A 377 1.50 -10.44 -38.25
CA GLU A 377 2.08 -10.60 -39.58
C GLU A 377 1.13 -10.12 -40.69
N MET A 378 -0.19 -10.36 -40.49
CA MET A 378 -1.22 -9.85 -41.44
C MET A 378 -1.51 -8.34 -41.29
N GLY A 379 -0.94 -7.68 -40.27
CA GLY A 379 -1.20 -6.27 -39.99
C GLY A 379 -2.57 -5.98 -39.38
N GLU A 380 -3.26 -7.01 -38.87
CA GLU A 380 -4.56 -6.92 -38.21
C GLU A 380 -4.45 -6.40 -36.79
N ILE A 381 -3.35 -6.72 -36.10
CA ILE A 381 -3.00 -6.29 -34.73
C ILE A 381 -1.59 -5.69 -34.77
N SER A 382 -1.40 -4.59 -34.05
CA SER A 382 -0.06 -4.01 -33.86
C SER A 382 0.74 -4.81 -32.82
N PRO A 383 2.08 -4.94 -33.00
CA PRO A 383 2.93 -5.56 -31.97
C PRO A 383 2.76 -4.86 -30.63
N MET A 384 2.54 -5.66 -29.59
CA MET A 384 2.35 -5.15 -28.24
C MET A 384 3.66 -4.69 -27.63
N LYS A 385 3.61 -3.56 -26.93
CA LYS A 385 4.73 -2.98 -26.20
C LYS A 385 4.29 -2.63 -24.79
N ALA A 386 5.22 -2.77 -23.88
CA ALA A 386 5.04 -2.37 -22.50
C ALA A 386 5.31 -0.87 -22.32
N GLU A 387 4.38 -0.17 -21.70
CA GLU A 387 4.52 1.23 -21.28
C GLU A 387 4.68 1.25 -19.75
N GLY A 388 5.92 1.43 -19.28
CA GLY A 388 6.29 1.46 -17.88
C GLY A 388 6.36 2.86 -17.29
N GLY A 389 6.81 2.95 -16.03
CA GLY A 389 6.91 4.23 -15.32
C GLY A 389 5.56 4.81 -14.89
N LEU A 390 4.55 3.96 -14.81
CA LEU A 390 3.17 4.31 -14.50
C LEU A 390 2.78 3.91 -13.08
N ALA A 391 1.69 4.47 -12.59
CA ALA A 391 1.07 4.10 -11.32
C ALA A 391 -0.44 3.98 -11.48
N THR A 392 -1.02 2.97 -10.86
CA THR A 392 -2.47 2.81 -10.76
C THR A 392 -2.95 3.36 -9.43
N VAL A 393 -3.99 4.18 -9.46
CA VAL A 393 -4.64 4.75 -8.26
C VAL A 393 -6.09 4.29 -8.27
N ALA A 394 -6.60 3.92 -7.10
CA ALA A 394 -7.99 3.58 -6.89
C ALA A 394 -8.60 4.38 -5.75
N ILE A 395 -9.79 4.93 -5.97
CA ILE A 395 -10.68 5.40 -4.91
C ILE A 395 -11.70 4.30 -4.61
N VAL A 396 -11.92 4.05 -3.32
CA VAL A 396 -12.74 2.92 -2.87
C VAL A 396 -13.84 3.39 -1.92
N GLY A 397 -15.07 2.88 -2.13
CA GLY A 397 -16.21 3.10 -1.25
C GLY A 397 -17.50 2.58 -1.87
N GLU A 398 -18.29 1.80 -1.15
CA GLU A 398 -19.55 1.24 -1.64
C GLU A 398 -20.65 2.30 -1.85
N ASN A 399 -20.59 3.40 -1.10
CA ASN A 399 -21.57 4.49 -1.22
C ASN A 399 -21.40 5.34 -2.49
N MET A 400 -20.40 5.10 -3.32
CA MET A 400 -20.25 5.78 -4.62
C MET A 400 -21.42 5.48 -5.54
N LYS A 401 -21.97 4.26 -5.52
CA LYS A 401 -23.08 3.82 -6.36
C LYS A 401 -24.34 4.69 -6.25
N HIS A 402 -24.56 5.26 -5.07
CA HIS A 402 -25.76 6.08 -4.80
C HIS A 402 -25.44 7.57 -4.71
N THR A 403 -24.22 7.98 -5.06
CA THR A 403 -23.76 9.37 -4.97
C THR A 403 -23.36 9.92 -6.33
N PRO A 404 -24.31 10.57 -7.06
CA PRO A 404 -24.02 11.17 -8.35
C PRO A 404 -22.89 12.19 -8.27
N GLY A 405 -22.08 12.28 -9.34
CA GLY A 405 -21.04 13.30 -9.47
C GLY A 405 -19.65 12.92 -8.93
N ILE A 406 -19.47 11.74 -8.31
CA ILE A 406 -18.16 11.29 -7.79
C ILE A 406 -17.11 11.24 -8.90
N ALA A 407 -17.39 10.59 -10.03
CA ALA A 407 -16.48 10.52 -11.17
C ALA A 407 -16.19 11.92 -11.74
N GLY A 408 -17.21 12.79 -11.86
CA GLY A 408 -17.05 14.19 -12.29
C GLY A 408 -16.13 14.98 -11.34
N LYS A 409 -16.30 14.84 -10.04
CA LYS A 409 -15.44 15.46 -9.02
C LYS A 409 -14.01 14.92 -9.11
N LEU A 410 -13.82 13.60 -9.26
CA LEU A 410 -12.51 12.96 -9.38
C LEU A 410 -11.76 13.49 -10.60
N PHE A 411 -12.30 13.29 -11.81
CA PHE A 411 -11.60 13.67 -13.05
C PHE A 411 -11.48 15.20 -13.20
N GLY A 412 -12.46 15.95 -12.73
CA GLY A 412 -12.37 17.42 -12.69
C GLY A 412 -11.27 17.91 -11.75
N THR A 413 -11.06 17.25 -10.62
CA THR A 413 -9.97 17.57 -9.69
C THR A 413 -8.61 17.24 -10.29
N LEU A 414 -8.46 16.07 -10.94
CA LEU A 414 -7.23 15.69 -11.63
C LEU A 414 -6.89 16.68 -12.76
N GLY A 415 -7.88 16.98 -13.62
CA GLY A 415 -7.69 17.89 -14.77
C GLY A 415 -7.28 19.31 -14.36
N ARG A 416 -7.93 19.89 -13.33
CA ARG A 416 -7.56 21.23 -12.80
C ARG A 416 -6.13 21.28 -12.27
N ASN A 417 -5.60 20.14 -11.82
CA ASN A 417 -4.23 20.04 -11.32
C ASN A 417 -3.23 19.55 -12.38
N GLY A 418 -3.65 19.48 -13.66
CA GLY A 418 -2.78 19.08 -14.78
C GLY A 418 -2.35 17.62 -14.75
N ILE A 419 -3.15 16.75 -14.13
CA ILE A 419 -2.88 15.32 -14.06
C ILE A 419 -3.64 14.64 -15.20
N ASN A 420 -2.88 14.01 -16.12
CA ASN A 420 -3.46 13.22 -17.19
C ASN A 420 -3.83 11.82 -16.70
N VAL A 421 -5.01 11.35 -17.11
CA VAL A 421 -5.47 9.98 -16.88
C VAL A 421 -5.24 9.19 -18.17
N ILE A 422 -4.37 8.18 -18.10
CA ILE A 422 -3.95 7.38 -19.25
C ILE A 422 -4.98 6.29 -19.56
N ALA A 423 -5.44 5.60 -18.53
CA ALA A 423 -6.49 4.57 -18.62
C ALA A 423 -7.35 4.64 -17.37
N CYS A 424 -8.60 4.18 -17.46
CA CYS A 424 -9.49 4.07 -16.29
C CYS A 424 -10.40 2.85 -16.42
N ALA A 425 -10.82 2.33 -15.26
CA ALA A 425 -11.78 1.25 -15.15
C ALA A 425 -12.71 1.50 -13.97
N GLN A 426 -14.01 1.27 -14.20
CA GLN A 426 -15.04 1.28 -13.17
C GLN A 426 -15.99 0.12 -13.44
N GLY A 427 -16.13 -0.79 -12.47
CA GLY A 427 -17.09 -1.91 -12.58
C GLY A 427 -18.52 -1.46 -12.32
N ALA A 428 -19.49 -2.26 -12.72
CA ALA A 428 -20.91 -2.01 -12.48
C ALA A 428 -21.31 -2.08 -10.99
N SER A 429 -20.44 -2.61 -10.13
CA SER A 429 -20.58 -2.56 -8.67
C SER A 429 -20.37 -1.15 -8.12
N GLU A 430 -19.61 -0.30 -8.85
CA GLU A 430 -19.27 1.06 -8.49
C GLU A 430 -18.56 1.19 -7.12
N THR A 431 -17.92 0.10 -6.66
CA THR A 431 -17.20 0.06 -5.38
C THR A 431 -15.81 0.68 -5.46
N ASN A 432 -15.26 0.76 -6.66
CA ASN A 432 -14.02 1.46 -6.92
C ASN A 432 -14.04 2.19 -8.28
N ILE A 433 -13.20 3.22 -8.39
CA ILE A 433 -12.79 3.81 -9.66
C ILE A 433 -11.27 3.74 -9.67
N SER A 434 -10.72 2.94 -10.57
CA SER A 434 -9.28 2.79 -10.75
C SER A 434 -8.83 3.49 -12.03
N PHE A 435 -7.67 4.13 -11.98
CA PHE A 435 -7.12 4.85 -13.13
C PHE A 435 -5.60 4.89 -13.07
N VAL A 436 -4.99 5.05 -14.24
CA VAL A 436 -3.54 5.04 -14.43
C VAL A 436 -3.05 6.45 -14.72
N VAL A 437 -1.97 6.83 -14.05
CA VAL A 437 -1.27 8.11 -14.24
C VAL A 437 0.23 7.88 -14.40
N GLU A 438 0.96 8.90 -14.87
CA GLU A 438 2.42 8.87 -14.82
C GLU A 438 2.93 8.72 -13.39
N GLY A 439 3.92 7.86 -13.17
CA GLY A 439 4.50 7.60 -11.85
C GLY A 439 5.04 8.88 -11.16
N ALA A 440 5.62 9.79 -11.95
CA ALA A 440 6.08 11.10 -11.46
C ALA A 440 4.95 11.96 -10.87
N SER A 441 3.71 11.78 -11.34
CA SER A 441 2.53 12.51 -10.86
C SER A 441 1.82 11.84 -9.69
N LEU A 442 2.21 10.62 -9.29
CA LEU A 442 1.49 9.83 -8.28
C LEU A 442 1.30 10.57 -6.96
N ARG A 443 2.38 11.13 -6.40
CA ARG A 443 2.30 11.85 -5.12
C ARG A 443 1.33 13.03 -5.18
N LYS A 444 1.38 13.80 -6.26
CA LYS A 444 0.45 14.91 -6.50
C LYS A 444 -0.98 14.41 -6.61
N THR A 445 -1.19 13.35 -7.38
CA THR A 445 -2.48 12.69 -7.58
C THR A 445 -3.12 12.28 -6.26
N LEU A 446 -2.38 11.56 -5.40
CA LEU A 446 -2.88 11.10 -4.11
C LEU A 446 -3.26 12.28 -3.19
N ASN A 447 -2.42 13.32 -3.11
CA ASN A 447 -2.69 14.50 -2.28
C ASN A 447 -3.93 15.25 -2.75
N VAL A 448 -4.05 15.49 -4.07
CA VAL A 448 -5.19 16.21 -4.66
C VAL A 448 -6.51 15.50 -4.39
N ILE A 449 -6.53 14.18 -4.53
CA ILE A 449 -7.74 13.39 -4.29
C ILE A 449 -8.06 13.37 -2.80
N HIS A 450 -7.06 13.14 -1.95
CA HIS A 450 -7.26 13.11 -0.50
C HIS A 450 -7.80 14.45 0.02
N ASP A 451 -7.20 15.57 -0.39
CA ASP A 451 -7.68 16.90 -0.08
C ASP A 451 -9.14 17.09 -0.52
N SER A 452 -9.46 16.72 -1.75
CA SER A 452 -10.79 16.90 -2.33
C SER A 452 -11.89 16.08 -1.66
N PHE A 453 -11.59 14.85 -1.21
CA PHE A 453 -12.61 13.92 -0.71
C PHE A 453 -12.62 13.74 0.81
N PHE A 454 -11.48 13.92 1.50
CA PHE A 454 -11.36 13.64 2.93
C PHE A 454 -11.16 14.86 3.81
N LEU A 455 -10.51 15.91 3.29
CA LEU A 455 -10.27 17.16 4.01
C LEU A 455 -11.31 18.23 3.68
N SER A 456 -12.51 17.84 3.32
CA SER A 456 -13.56 18.72 2.80
C SER A 456 -14.04 19.85 3.75
N GLU A 457 -13.46 19.98 4.93
CA GLU A 457 -13.72 21.14 5.78
C GLU A 457 -12.97 22.40 5.30
N TYR A 458 -11.83 22.20 4.56
CA TYR A 458 -11.09 23.33 3.99
C TYR A 458 -10.31 22.95 2.73
N GLN A 459 -10.29 23.90 1.78
CA GLN A 459 -9.46 23.83 0.59
C GLN A 459 -8.05 24.34 0.92
N VAL A 460 -7.01 23.55 0.63
CA VAL A 460 -5.62 23.97 0.79
C VAL A 460 -5.14 24.66 -0.47
N LEU A 461 -4.60 25.88 -0.35
CA LEU A 461 -3.86 26.58 -1.42
C LEU A 461 -2.39 26.67 -1.02
N ASN A 462 -1.52 26.17 -1.90
CA ASN A 462 -0.07 26.21 -1.67
C ASN A 462 0.52 27.45 -2.34
N LEU A 463 1.01 28.37 -1.52
CA LEU A 463 1.43 29.70 -1.96
C LEU A 463 2.95 29.79 -2.13
N PHE A 464 3.37 30.32 -3.27
CA PHE A 464 4.73 30.75 -3.55
C PHE A 464 4.76 32.26 -3.65
N ILE A 465 5.25 32.95 -2.62
CA ILE A 465 5.24 34.42 -2.51
C ILE A 465 6.58 34.96 -2.99
N CYS A 466 6.56 35.70 -4.06
CA CYS A 466 7.75 36.40 -4.60
C CYS A 466 7.68 37.89 -4.30
N GLY A 467 8.70 38.38 -3.60
CA GLY A 467 8.82 39.75 -3.13
C GLY A 467 8.41 39.89 -1.66
N THR A 468 9.39 40.15 -0.80
CA THR A 468 9.21 40.38 0.67
C THR A 468 9.33 41.85 1.07
N GLY A 469 9.15 42.75 0.09
CA GLY A 469 9.06 44.20 0.36
C GLY A 469 7.75 44.59 1.05
N THR A 470 7.37 45.86 1.01
CA THR A 470 6.18 46.38 1.72
C THR A 470 4.91 45.57 1.43
N VAL A 471 4.62 45.28 0.15
CA VAL A 471 3.42 44.53 -0.25
C VAL A 471 3.47 43.08 0.21
N GLY A 472 4.57 42.38 -0.07
CA GLY A 472 4.69 40.95 0.27
C GLY A 472 4.79 40.72 1.78
N ALA A 473 5.52 41.56 2.52
CA ALA A 473 5.57 41.48 3.99
C ALA A 473 4.20 41.68 4.63
N SER A 474 3.44 42.69 4.16
CA SER A 474 2.07 42.91 4.64
C SER A 474 1.13 41.75 4.31
N LEU A 475 1.27 41.14 3.13
CA LEU A 475 0.50 39.95 2.76
C LEU A 475 0.83 38.74 3.67
N ILE A 476 2.11 38.50 3.94
CA ILE A 476 2.55 37.41 4.82
C ILE A 476 1.98 37.60 6.23
N GLU A 477 2.04 38.81 6.76
CA GLU A 477 1.48 39.17 8.07
C GLU A 477 -0.05 38.95 8.09
N GLN A 478 -0.75 39.36 7.04
CA GLN A 478 -2.20 39.15 6.94
C GLN A 478 -2.54 37.66 6.85
N ILE A 479 -1.79 36.85 6.08
CA ILE A 479 -1.97 35.40 6.01
C ILE A 479 -1.79 34.82 7.42
N HIS A 480 -0.71 35.18 8.12
CA HIS A 480 -0.44 34.68 9.47
C HIS A 480 -1.59 35.03 10.43
N GLY A 481 -2.04 36.30 10.45
CA GLY A 481 -3.08 36.77 11.37
C GLY A 481 -4.49 36.24 11.05
N GLN A 482 -4.78 35.87 9.79
CA GLN A 482 -6.13 35.48 9.38
C GLN A 482 -6.27 33.98 9.05
N GLN A 483 -5.22 33.20 9.16
CA GLN A 483 -5.20 31.83 8.75
C GLN A 483 -6.30 30.97 9.42
N GLU A 484 -6.47 31.10 10.73
CA GLU A 484 -7.49 30.37 11.48
C GLU A 484 -8.91 30.84 11.13
N LYS A 485 -9.10 32.15 10.94
CA LYS A 485 -10.39 32.70 10.52
C LYS A 485 -10.81 32.20 9.13
N LEU A 486 -9.89 32.21 8.16
CA LEU A 486 -10.14 31.71 6.82
C LEU A 486 -10.47 30.22 6.82
N LYS A 487 -9.80 29.47 7.67
CA LYS A 487 -10.04 28.05 7.85
C LYS A 487 -11.44 27.78 8.42
N GLN A 488 -11.85 28.50 9.47
CA GLN A 488 -13.15 28.32 10.14
C GLN A 488 -14.33 28.86 9.33
N GLU A 489 -14.21 30.09 8.78
CA GLU A 489 -15.34 30.76 8.13
C GLU A 489 -15.48 30.42 6.65
N ARG A 490 -14.37 30.09 5.95
CA ARG A 490 -14.33 29.88 4.51
C ARG A 490 -13.92 28.46 4.10
N GLY A 491 -13.53 27.63 5.05
CA GLY A 491 -12.96 26.32 4.71
C GLY A 491 -11.69 26.44 3.85
N LEU A 492 -10.87 27.47 4.06
CA LEU A 492 -9.70 27.77 3.26
C LEU A 492 -8.43 27.79 4.11
N LYS A 493 -7.49 26.91 3.82
CA LYS A 493 -6.16 26.89 4.43
C LYS A 493 -5.13 27.43 3.44
N LEU A 494 -4.46 28.53 3.80
CA LEU A 494 -3.35 29.09 3.04
C LEU A 494 -2.04 28.49 3.57
N HIS A 495 -1.33 27.75 2.73
CA HIS A 495 -0.09 27.05 3.09
C HIS A 495 1.08 27.64 2.30
N VAL A 496 1.93 28.43 2.95
CA VAL A 496 3.06 29.08 2.29
C VAL A 496 4.21 28.10 2.21
N VAL A 497 4.54 27.67 0.99
CA VAL A 497 5.56 26.66 0.68
C VAL A 497 6.78 27.23 -0.02
N GLY A 498 6.71 28.50 -0.46
CA GLY A 498 7.81 29.22 -1.07
C GLY A 498 7.77 30.69 -0.72
N ILE A 499 8.91 31.27 -0.34
CA ILE A 499 9.11 32.71 -0.16
C ILE A 499 10.40 33.10 -0.85
N ALA A 500 10.39 34.18 -1.63
CA ALA A 500 11.58 34.69 -2.32
C ALA A 500 11.69 36.20 -2.23
N ASN A 501 12.91 36.70 -2.13
CA ASN A 501 13.27 38.10 -2.35
C ASN A 501 14.25 38.23 -3.54
N GLY A 502 14.83 39.40 -3.76
CA GLY A 502 15.75 39.65 -4.86
C GLY A 502 17.08 38.90 -4.76
N HIS A 503 17.40 38.25 -3.65
CA HIS A 503 18.68 37.60 -3.39
C HIS A 503 18.56 36.13 -3.01
N LYS A 504 17.54 35.78 -2.23
CA LYS A 504 17.32 34.44 -1.69
C LYS A 504 15.90 33.95 -1.90
N ALA A 505 15.75 32.63 -2.04
CA ALA A 505 14.48 31.95 -2.09
C ALA A 505 14.51 30.74 -1.15
N LEU A 506 13.43 30.50 -0.44
CA LEU A 506 13.24 29.38 0.47
C LEU A 506 12.04 28.56 0.01
N PHE A 507 12.20 27.25 -0.11
CA PHE A 507 11.14 26.32 -0.51
C PHE A 507 11.07 25.15 0.47
N THR A 508 9.86 24.83 0.95
CA THR A 508 9.64 23.66 1.80
C THR A 508 8.21 23.14 1.66
N ARG A 509 8.08 21.83 1.46
CA ARG A 509 6.76 21.19 1.39
C ARG A 509 6.01 21.18 2.73
N ALA A 510 6.74 21.23 3.83
CA ALA A 510 6.16 21.24 5.18
C ALA A 510 5.47 22.57 5.53
N GLY A 511 5.75 23.63 4.77
CA GLY A 511 5.33 24.99 5.04
C GLY A 511 6.39 25.80 5.77
N ILE A 512 6.39 27.11 5.52
CA ILE A 512 7.35 28.08 6.10
C ILE A 512 6.70 28.69 7.35
N ASP A 513 7.47 28.81 8.42
CA ASP A 513 7.04 29.55 9.61
C ASP A 513 6.95 31.05 9.30
N LEU A 514 5.70 31.57 9.28
CA LEU A 514 5.44 32.95 8.88
C LEU A 514 5.86 33.98 9.94
N GLU A 515 6.04 33.57 11.18
CA GLU A 515 6.55 34.43 12.26
C GLU A 515 8.06 34.67 12.10
N HIS A 516 8.82 33.66 11.70
CA HIS A 516 10.27 33.70 11.59
C HIS A 516 10.78 33.58 10.14
N PHE A 517 9.93 33.81 9.14
CA PHE A 517 10.28 33.57 7.73
C PHE A 517 11.53 34.32 7.24
N ARG A 518 11.83 35.50 7.81
CA ARG A 518 13.01 36.30 7.42
C ARG A 518 14.31 35.62 7.85
N GLU A 519 14.32 35.12 9.08
CA GLU A 519 15.46 34.38 9.65
C GLU A 519 15.66 33.07 8.89
N GLU A 520 14.62 32.31 8.64
CA GLU A 520 14.67 31.09 7.86
C GLU A 520 15.15 31.34 6.40
N LEU A 521 14.67 32.42 5.77
CA LEU A 521 15.08 32.80 4.42
C LEU A 521 16.59 33.18 4.38
N ASP A 522 17.07 33.86 5.42
CA ASP A 522 18.47 34.24 5.52
C ASP A 522 19.40 33.07 5.84
N GLU A 523 18.98 32.13 6.67
CA GLU A 523 19.81 30.99 7.07
C GLU A 523 19.78 29.86 6.04
N LYS A 524 18.59 29.51 5.52
CA LYS A 524 18.37 28.30 4.70
C LYS A 524 18.10 28.62 3.22
N GLY A 525 17.95 29.91 2.87
CA GLY A 525 17.58 30.32 1.51
C GLY A 525 18.69 30.05 0.48
N ILE A 526 18.29 29.56 -0.68
CA ILE A 526 19.14 29.39 -1.87
C ILE A 526 19.20 30.70 -2.68
N PRO A 527 20.20 30.90 -3.56
CA PRO A 527 20.24 32.08 -4.43
C PRO A 527 18.99 32.21 -5.31
N SER A 528 18.38 33.38 -5.31
CA SER A 528 17.15 33.68 -6.06
C SER A 528 17.47 34.26 -7.43
N CYS A 529 16.95 33.65 -8.48
CA CYS A 529 16.83 34.24 -9.82
C CYS A 529 15.54 33.72 -10.48
N PRO A 530 15.04 34.36 -11.54
CA PRO A 530 13.81 33.93 -12.22
C PRO A 530 13.82 32.45 -12.60
N GLN A 531 14.93 31.96 -13.12
CA GLN A 531 15.09 30.57 -13.53
C GLN A 531 14.99 29.61 -12.32
N THR A 532 15.69 29.91 -11.23
CA THR A 532 15.62 29.12 -9.99
C THR A 532 14.19 29.06 -9.45
N LEU A 533 13.49 30.19 -9.42
CA LEU A 533 12.10 30.24 -8.97
C LEU A 533 11.20 29.33 -9.81
N ARG A 534 11.33 29.45 -11.12
CA ARG A 534 10.57 28.62 -12.06
C ARG A 534 10.84 27.13 -11.86
N ASP A 535 12.12 26.76 -11.82
CA ASP A 535 12.53 25.36 -11.73
C ASP A 535 12.11 24.72 -10.39
N GLU A 536 12.26 25.43 -9.30
CA GLU A 536 11.80 24.96 -7.97
C GLU A 536 10.28 24.85 -7.89
N ILE A 537 9.52 25.86 -8.31
CA ILE A 537 8.06 25.84 -8.25
C ILE A 537 7.48 24.70 -9.11
N VAL A 538 7.98 24.55 -10.33
CA VAL A 538 7.54 23.47 -11.23
C VAL A 538 8.04 22.12 -10.73
N GLY A 539 9.30 22.03 -10.28
CA GLY A 539 9.90 20.80 -9.77
C GLY A 539 9.26 20.29 -8.47
N MET A 540 8.77 21.18 -7.61
CA MET A 540 8.00 20.78 -6.42
C MET A 540 6.70 20.07 -6.79
N ASN A 541 6.09 20.36 -7.94
CA ASN A 541 4.89 19.70 -8.44
C ASN A 541 3.80 19.52 -7.36
N ILE A 542 3.43 20.61 -6.68
CA ILE A 542 2.43 20.59 -5.59
C ILE A 542 1.04 20.94 -6.17
N PHE A 543 -0.01 20.32 -5.62
CA PHE A 543 -1.39 20.61 -6.01
C PHE A 543 -1.86 21.99 -5.53
N ASN A 544 -2.89 22.57 -6.18
CA ASN A 544 -3.45 23.88 -5.86
C ASN A 544 -2.36 24.96 -5.65
N SER A 545 -1.35 24.97 -6.53
CA SER A 545 -0.24 25.91 -6.47
C SER A 545 -0.66 27.28 -6.94
N VAL A 546 -0.32 28.31 -6.17
CA VAL A 546 -0.56 29.72 -6.49
C VAL A 546 0.75 30.50 -6.35
N PHE A 547 1.22 31.06 -7.45
CA PHE A 547 2.32 31.99 -7.45
C PHE A 547 1.79 33.40 -7.17
N VAL A 548 2.32 34.04 -6.15
CA VAL A 548 1.90 35.40 -5.74
C VAL A 548 3.06 36.36 -5.99
N ASP A 549 2.91 37.21 -6.99
CA ASP A 549 3.94 38.20 -7.34
C ASP A 549 3.68 39.55 -6.64
N CYS A 550 4.48 39.84 -5.64
CA CYS A 550 4.51 41.11 -4.91
C CYS A 550 5.71 42.00 -5.32
N THR A 551 6.30 41.75 -6.51
CA THR A 551 7.44 42.51 -7.03
C THR A 551 7.01 43.59 -8.03
N ALA A 552 7.96 44.35 -8.51
CA ALA A 552 7.84 45.24 -9.67
C ALA A 552 8.82 44.84 -10.80
N SER A 553 9.23 43.56 -10.82
CA SER A 553 10.22 43.05 -11.77
C SER A 553 9.57 42.56 -13.07
N PRO A 554 10.04 43.03 -14.24
CA PRO A 554 9.59 42.49 -15.53
C PRO A 554 10.04 41.02 -15.73
N ASP A 555 11.19 40.63 -15.20
CA ASP A 555 11.72 39.27 -15.31
C ASP A 555 10.84 38.25 -14.55
N ILE A 556 10.27 38.66 -13.41
CA ILE A 556 9.32 37.82 -12.67
C ILE A 556 7.98 37.75 -13.43
N ALA A 557 7.50 38.85 -14.00
CA ALA A 557 6.28 38.84 -14.81
C ALA A 557 6.41 37.94 -16.06
N ALA A 558 7.61 37.81 -16.61
CA ALA A 558 7.87 36.91 -17.76
C ALA A 558 7.66 35.44 -17.44
N LEU A 559 7.72 35.02 -16.15
CA LEU A 559 7.49 33.63 -15.73
C LEU A 559 6.02 33.20 -15.83
N TYR A 560 5.08 34.11 -15.86
CA TYR A 560 3.64 33.80 -15.75
C TYR A 560 3.16 32.83 -16.82
N LYS A 561 3.60 33.00 -18.09
CA LYS A 561 3.23 32.12 -19.19
C LYS A 561 3.61 30.67 -18.89
N ASP A 562 4.82 30.47 -18.41
CA ASP A 562 5.36 29.15 -18.12
C ASP A 562 4.68 28.53 -16.88
N LEU A 563 4.53 29.30 -15.79
CA LEU A 563 3.84 28.87 -14.59
C LEU A 563 2.38 28.46 -14.85
N LEU A 564 1.62 29.29 -15.59
CA LEU A 564 0.26 28.97 -16.00
C LEU A 564 0.19 27.68 -16.86
N SER A 565 1.17 27.48 -17.74
CA SER A 565 1.28 26.28 -18.57
C SER A 565 1.54 25.00 -17.75
N HIS A 566 2.12 25.15 -16.54
CA HIS A 566 2.35 24.08 -15.57
C HIS A 566 1.27 24.01 -14.46
N ASN A 567 0.08 24.53 -14.72
CA ASN A 567 -1.07 24.49 -13.80
C ASN A 567 -0.83 25.23 -12.46
N VAL A 568 0.03 26.23 -12.43
CA VAL A 568 0.23 27.15 -11.32
C VAL A 568 -0.61 28.39 -11.54
N SER A 569 -1.54 28.68 -10.65
CA SER A 569 -2.31 29.94 -10.68
C SER A 569 -1.38 31.13 -10.40
N VAL A 570 -1.66 32.26 -11.02
CA VAL A 570 -0.87 33.49 -10.82
C VAL A 570 -1.77 34.60 -10.26
N VAL A 571 -1.37 35.16 -9.13
CA VAL A 571 -1.99 36.33 -8.50
C VAL A 571 -0.91 37.40 -8.35
N ALA A 572 -1.13 38.57 -8.98
CA ALA A 572 -0.07 39.56 -9.07
C ALA A 572 -0.49 40.93 -8.53
N ALA A 573 0.31 41.52 -7.65
CA ALA A 573 0.35 42.95 -7.40
C ALA A 573 1.20 43.67 -8.45
N ASN A 574 2.01 42.95 -9.18
CA ASN A 574 2.83 43.43 -10.27
C ASN A 574 1.94 43.75 -11.50
N LYS A 575 1.95 45.00 -11.93
CA LYS A 575 1.09 45.49 -13.02
C LYS A 575 1.67 45.29 -14.43
N ILE A 576 2.94 44.89 -14.55
CA ILE A 576 3.67 44.83 -15.82
C ILE A 576 2.99 43.90 -16.81
N ALA A 577 2.64 42.68 -16.43
CA ALA A 577 1.97 41.74 -17.32
C ALA A 577 0.56 42.21 -17.72
N ALA A 578 -0.18 42.83 -16.80
CA ALA A 578 -1.53 43.34 -17.06
C ALA A 578 -1.53 44.63 -17.92
N SER A 579 -0.44 45.38 -17.92
CA SER A 579 -0.25 46.61 -18.72
C SER A 579 0.61 46.39 -19.97
N SER A 580 0.99 45.15 -20.31
CA SER A 580 1.74 44.77 -21.50
C SER A 580 0.90 44.85 -22.77
N GLU A 581 1.48 44.54 -23.92
CA GLU A 581 0.75 44.44 -25.18
C GLU A 581 -0.45 43.50 -25.07
N TYR A 582 -1.56 43.87 -25.68
CA TYR A 582 -2.82 43.14 -25.58
C TYR A 582 -2.68 41.65 -25.95
N ASP A 583 -1.86 41.31 -26.90
CA ASP A 583 -1.65 39.91 -27.35
C ASP A 583 -1.01 39.06 -26.24
N ILE A 584 -0.06 39.61 -25.49
CA ILE A 584 0.57 38.95 -24.34
C ILE A 584 -0.46 38.74 -23.23
N TYR A 585 -1.20 39.78 -22.89
CA TYR A 585 -2.26 39.66 -21.87
C TYR A 585 -3.34 38.67 -22.28
N ALA A 586 -3.81 38.72 -23.54
CA ALA A 586 -4.81 37.80 -24.06
C ALA A 586 -4.31 36.33 -24.06
N GLU A 587 -3.02 36.12 -24.36
CA GLU A 587 -2.41 34.80 -24.32
C GLU A 587 -2.38 34.25 -22.87
N LEU A 588 -1.98 35.03 -21.89
CA LEU A 588 -1.99 34.60 -20.47
C LEU A 588 -3.41 34.20 -20.03
N LYS A 589 -4.41 35.01 -20.37
CA LYS A 589 -5.82 34.69 -20.08
C LYS A 589 -6.30 33.43 -20.80
N ARG A 590 -5.88 33.22 -22.04
CA ARG A 590 -6.20 32.02 -22.83
C ARG A 590 -5.59 30.76 -22.19
N ILE A 591 -4.31 30.80 -21.82
CA ILE A 591 -3.63 29.69 -21.15
C ILE A 591 -4.31 29.38 -19.82
N ALA A 592 -4.58 30.39 -19.00
CA ALA A 592 -5.24 30.23 -17.71
C ALA A 592 -6.60 29.52 -17.86
N ARG A 593 -7.43 29.93 -18.84
CA ARG A 593 -8.72 29.29 -19.14
C ARG A 593 -8.55 27.85 -19.61
N GLN A 594 -7.61 27.58 -20.52
CA GLN A 594 -7.34 26.24 -21.04
C GLN A 594 -6.87 25.28 -19.94
N ARG A 595 -6.09 25.77 -19.00
CA ARG A 595 -5.54 24.99 -17.88
C ARG A 595 -6.44 24.95 -16.65
N GLY A 596 -7.54 25.72 -16.62
CA GLY A 596 -8.43 25.80 -15.47
C GLY A 596 -7.79 26.45 -14.24
N VAL A 597 -6.79 27.31 -14.43
CA VAL A 597 -6.09 28.07 -13.39
C VAL A 597 -6.45 29.56 -13.44
N ILE A 598 -6.10 30.28 -12.38
CA ILE A 598 -6.41 31.71 -12.25
C ILE A 598 -5.20 32.54 -12.71
N SER A 599 -5.47 33.60 -13.46
CA SER A 599 -4.53 34.69 -13.74
C SER A 599 -5.24 36.02 -13.48
N THR A 600 -4.76 36.77 -12.48
CA THR A 600 -5.32 38.08 -12.08
C THR A 600 -4.33 39.18 -12.37
#